data_7a2ac6d3969ad511ca105db8201bc08f
#
_entry.id   7a2ac6d3969ad511ca105db8201bc08f
#
_cell.length_a   1.000
_cell.length_b   1.000
_cell.length_c   1.000
_cell.angle_alpha   90.00
_cell.angle_beta   90.00
_cell.angle_gamma   90.00
#
_symmetry.space_group_name_H-M   'P 1'
#
loop_
_entity.id
_entity.type
_entity.pdbx_description
1 polymer ?
#
loop_
_entity_poly.entity_id
_entity_poly.type
_entity_poly.pdbx_seq_one_letter_code
_entity_poly.pdbx_strand_id
1 'polypeptide(L)'
;SDVPKYVELGAADCGIVGSDCIAESQCDIYEPLSLNFGHCRMIVAIKKNQKFEFKAGKEIKIATKYPNIASEYFKKKKMIPEIIYLNGSVELAPLIGLSDVIVDITETGETIRKNSLKIIDTIMNISAKFIVNKTSYRILTKDIQSLSDSIKK
;
A
#
# COMPACT_ATOMS: atom_id res chain seq x y z
N SER A 1 -9.37 0.04 -0.87
CA SER A 1 -10.48 0.03 0.09
C SER A 1 -10.82 1.47 0.51
N ASP A 2 -12.12 1.81 0.59
CA ASP A 2 -12.59 3.18 0.82
C ASP A 2 -12.75 3.52 2.32
N VAL A 3 -12.42 2.58 3.21
CA VAL A 3 -12.56 2.74 4.66
C VAL A 3 -11.87 4.00 5.19
N PRO A 4 -10.62 4.34 4.82
CA PRO A 4 -9.99 5.58 5.28
C PRO A 4 -10.80 6.82 4.89
N LYS A 5 -11.41 6.82 3.70
CA LYS A 5 -12.20 7.94 3.21
C LYS A 5 -13.52 8.11 3.97
N TYR A 6 -14.20 7.00 4.28
CA TYR A 6 -15.41 7.05 5.12
C TYR A 6 -15.11 7.57 6.52
N VAL A 7 -13.99 7.15 7.10
CA VAL A 7 -13.55 7.63 8.42
C VAL A 7 -13.15 9.11 8.37
N GLU A 8 -12.36 9.52 7.37
CA GLU A 8 -11.97 10.92 7.20
C GLU A 8 -13.17 11.86 7.10
N LEU A 9 -14.18 11.47 6.30
CA LEU A 9 -15.39 12.28 6.07
C LEU A 9 -16.41 12.21 7.23
N GLY A 10 -16.16 11.41 8.25
CA GLY A 10 -17.07 11.25 9.40
C GLY A 10 -18.32 10.43 9.10
N ALA A 11 -18.36 9.71 7.98
CA ALA A 11 -19.40 8.71 7.70
C ALA A 11 -19.29 7.48 8.61
N ALA A 12 -18.09 7.26 9.17
CA ALA A 12 -17.82 6.32 10.26
C ALA A 12 -16.87 7.00 11.25
N ASP A 13 -17.07 6.73 12.55
CA ASP A 13 -16.22 7.26 13.62
C ASP A 13 -14.85 6.59 13.66
N CYS A 14 -14.80 5.29 13.32
CA CYS A 14 -13.58 4.49 13.30
C CYS A 14 -13.69 3.34 12.31
N GLY A 15 -12.57 2.65 12.08
CA GLY A 15 -12.50 1.49 11.21
C GLY A 15 -11.23 0.68 11.40
N ILE A 16 -11.19 -0.49 10.76
CA ILE A 16 -9.98 -1.31 10.66
C ILE A 16 -9.63 -1.45 9.19
N VAL A 17 -8.37 -1.19 8.84
CA VAL A 17 -7.91 -1.18 7.46
C VAL A 17 -6.40 -1.46 7.38
N GLY A 18 -5.91 -1.95 6.25
CA GLY A 18 -4.48 -2.13 6.01
C GLY A 18 -3.74 -0.80 5.90
N SER A 19 -2.51 -0.77 6.42
CA SER A 19 -1.64 0.42 6.33
C SER A 19 -1.32 0.84 4.89
N ASP A 20 -1.42 -0.07 3.93
CA ASP A 20 -1.34 0.21 2.48
C ASP A 20 -2.47 1.13 2.01
N CYS A 21 -3.70 0.85 2.44
CA CYS A 21 -4.86 1.67 2.08
C CYS A 21 -4.77 3.07 2.68
N ILE A 22 -4.24 3.19 3.91
CA ILE A 22 -4.02 4.49 4.55
C ILE A 22 -2.98 5.29 3.76
N ALA A 23 -1.83 4.68 3.50
CA ALA A 23 -0.75 5.33 2.75
C ALA A 23 -1.18 5.72 1.33
N GLU A 24 -1.94 4.87 0.64
CA GLU A 24 -2.44 5.16 -0.70
C GLU A 24 -3.49 6.26 -0.72
N SER A 25 -4.43 6.26 0.26
CA SER A 25 -5.51 7.25 0.31
C SER A 25 -5.06 8.64 0.73
N GLN A 26 -3.94 8.76 1.43
CA GLN A 26 -3.40 10.01 2.00
C GLN A 26 -4.43 10.75 2.87
N CYS A 27 -5.35 10.02 3.52
CA CYS A 27 -6.39 10.57 4.36
C CYS A 27 -5.86 11.14 5.67
N ASP A 28 -6.47 12.22 6.15
CA ASP A 28 -6.12 12.87 7.41
C ASP A 28 -6.90 12.27 8.60
N ILE A 29 -6.42 11.17 9.13
CA ILE A 29 -7.03 10.35 10.20
C ILE A 29 -6.06 10.06 11.32
N TYR A 30 -6.56 9.61 12.49
CA TYR A 30 -5.72 9.07 13.56
C TYR A 30 -5.55 7.57 13.44
N GLU A 31 -4.36 7.08 13.77
CA GLU A 31 -3.98 5.66 13.79
C GLU A 31 -3.57 5.24 15.22
N PRO A 32 -4.49 5.15 16.18
CA PRO A 32 -4.13 4.93 17.59
C PRO A 32 -3.58 3.53 17.87
N LEU A 33 -3.83 2.53 17.00
CA LEU A 33 -3.43 1.16 17.26
C LEU A 33 -3.01 0.41 15.98
N SER A 34 -1.85 -0.24 16.06
CA SER A 34 -1.43 -1.26 15.10
C SER A 34 -1.90 -2.64 15.57
N LEU A 35 -2.51 -3.39 14.67
CA LEU A 35 -3.04 -4.72 14.97
C LEU A 35 -2.05 -5.81 14.48
N ASN A 36 -1.98 -6.90 15.22
CA ASN A 36 -1.03 -7.98 14.94
C ASN A 36 -1.60 -9.03 13.98
N PHE A 37 -2.22 -8.56 12.87
CA PHE A 37 -2.70 -9.44 11.80
C PHE A 37 -2.67 -8.72 10.44
N GLY A 38 -2.96 -9.48 9.36
CA GLY A 38 -2.95 -8.96 8.00
C GLY A 38 -1.54 -8.59 7.52
N HIS A 39 -0.52 -9.30 8.01
CA HIS A 39 0.86 -9.02 7.66
C HIS A 39 1.15 -9.40 6.21
N CYS A 40 1.54 -8.41 5.45
CA CYS A 40 2.08 -8.56 4.10
C CYS A 40 3.08 -7.44 3.82
N ARG A 41 3.60 -7.38 2.62
CA ARG A 41 4.55 -6.35 2.22
C ARG A 41 4.25 -5.83 0.84
N MET A 42 4.44 -4.55 0.64
CA MET A 42 4.44 -3.93 -0.67
C MET A 42 5.82 -4.03 -1.28
N ILE A 43 5.89 -4.55 -2.49
CA ILE A 43 7.15 -4.89 -3.16
C ILE A 43 7.25 -4.26 -4.54
N VAL A 44 8.48 -4.14 -5.02
CA VAL A 44 8.78 -3.89 -6.42
C VAL A 44 9.24 -5.20 -7.05
N ALA A 45 8.63 -5.59 -8.17
CA ALA A 45 9.03 -6.80 -8.89
C ALA A 45 9.20 -6.53 -10.39
N ILE A 46 10.06 -7.34 -11.03
CA ILE A 46 10.40 -7.30 -12.45
C ILE A 46 10.36 -8.70 -13.05
N LYS A 47 10.47 -8.83 -14.38
CA LYS A 47 10.70 -10.13 -15.03
C LYS A 47 11.95 -10.82 -14.47
N LYS A 48 11.87 -12.12 -14.24
CA LYS A 48 12.95 -12.91 -13.63
C LYS A 48 14.30 -12.75 -14.33
N ASN A 49 14.28 -12.69 -15.66
CA ASN A 49 15.49 -12.61 -16.48
C ASN A 49 15.92 -11.18 -16.81
N GLN A 50 15.22 -10.17 -16.29
CA GLN A 50 15.53 -8.76 -16.51
C GLN A 50 16.58 -8.28 -15.51
N LYS A 51 17.57 -7.50 -15.97
CA LYS A 51 18.44 -6.70 -15.11
C LYS A 51 17.78 -5.36 -14.86
N PHE A 52 17.83 -4.89 -13.64
CA PHE A 52 17.25 -3.62 -13.23
C PHE A 52 18.21 -2.87 -12.31
N GLU A 53 18.30 -1.58 -12.51
CA GLU A 53 19.09 -0.68 -11.68
C GLU A 53 18.30 0.60 -11.46
N PHE A 54 18.26 1.05 -10.20
CA PHE A 54 17.69 2.34 -9.83
C PHE A 54 18.66 3.45 -10.27
N LYS A 55 18.29 4.15 -11.35
CA LYS A 55 19.15 5.22 -11.92
C LYS A 55 18.41 6.55 -11.89
N ALA A 56 19.02 7.55 -11.25
CA ALA A 56 18.46 8.90 -11.19
C ALA A 56 18.23 9.49 -12.59
N GLY A 57 17.11 10.17 -12.77
CA GLY A 57 16.69 10.78 -14.04
C GLY A 57 16.13 9.80 -15.07
N LYS A 58 16.13 8.48 -14.79
CA LYS A 58 15.56 7.49 -15.71
C LYS A 58 14.03 7.47 -15.59
N GLU A 59 13.35 7.48 -16.73
CA GLU A 59 11.92 7.18 -16.82
C GLU A 59 11.68 5.70 -16.56
N ILE A 60 10.55 5.40 -15.89
CA ILE A 60 10.17 4.03 -15.54
C ILE A 60 8.66 3.85 -15.59
N LYS A 61 8.20 2.83 -16.33
CA LYS A 61 6.78 2.44 -16.41
C LYS A 61 6.45 1.46 -15.30
N ILE A 62 5.48 1.82 -14.47
CA ILE A 62 5.12 1.10 -13.25
C ILE A 62 3.64 0.69 -13.32
N ALA A 63 3.35 -0.60 -13.41
CA ALA A 63 1.98 -1.08 -13.28
C ALA A 63 1.66 -1.32 -11.80
N THR A 64 0.54 -0.78 -11.32
CA THR A 64 0.17 -0.88 -9.91
C THR A 64 -1.31 -0.53 -9.68
N LYS A 65 -1.85 -1.03 -8.56
CA LYS A 65 -3.10 -0.58 -7.94
C LYS A 65 -2.87 0.57 -6.94
N TYR A 66 -1.61 0.92 -6.64
CA TYR A 66 -1.17 1.86 -5.62
C TYR A 66 -0.37 3.03 -6.22
N PRO A 67 -1.02 3.91 -7.02
CA PRO A 67 -0.34 4.97 -7.76
C PRO A 67 0.42 5.97 -6.88
N ASN A 68 -0.15 6.35 -5.74
CA ASN A 68 0.46 7.35 -4.86
C ASN A 68 1.73 6.80 -4.19
N ILE A 69 1.64 5.59 -3.60
CA ILE A 69 2.79 4.92 -2.97
C ILE A 69 3.90 4.67 -3.99
N ALA A 70 3.54 4.14 -5.17
CA ALA A 70 4.51 3.85 -6.22
C ALA A 70 5.20 5.13 -6.72
N SER A 71 4.44 6.19 -7.01
CA SER A 71 4.97 7.47 -7.45
C SER A 71 5.94 8.06 -6.42
N GLU A 72 5.55 8.10 -5.15
CA GLU A 72 6.38 8.62 -4.07
C GLU A 72 7.69 7.83 -3.90
N TYR A 73 7.60 6.49 -3.92
CA TYR A 73 8.76 5.62 -3.81
C TYR A 73 9.80 5.87 -4.91
N PHE A 74 9.37 5.89 -6.19
CA PHE A 74 10.30 6.08 -7.29
C PHE A 74 10.83 7.52 -7.39
N LYS A 75 10.03 8.53 -7.00
CA LYS A 75 10.52 9.91 -6.86
C LYS A 75 11.61 10.04 -5.79
N LYS A 76 11.47 9.35 -4.64
CA LYS A 76 12.52 9.28 -3.61
C LYS A 76 13.82 8.65 -4.14
N LYS A 77 13.73 7.71 -5.08
CA LYS A 77 14.88 7.13 -5.81
C LYS A 77 15.38 8.06 -6.93
N LYS A 78 14.84 9.29 -7.06
CA LYS A 78 15.14 10.29 -8.10
C LYS A 78 14.86 9.80 -9.52
N MET A 79 13.96 8.86 -9.70
CA MET A 79 13.46 8.38 -11.00
C MET A 79 12.23 9.18 -11.43
N ILE A 80 11.84 9.06 -12.69
CA ILE A 80 10.66 9.70 -13.29
C ILE A 80 9.59 8.61 -13.49
N PRO A 81 8.62 8.45 -12.56
CA PRO A 81 7.62 7.39 -12.64
C PRO A 81 6.52 7.73 -13.66
N GLU A 82 6.26 6.82 -14.59
CA GLU A 82 5.04 6.76 -15.41
C GLU A 82 4.13 5.67 -14.84
N ILE A 83 3.01 6.06 -14.23
CA ILE A 83 2.10 5.14 -13.56
C ILE A 83 1.07 4.59 -14.54
N ILE A 84 0.97 3.27 -14.59
CA ILE A 84 -0.07 2.53 -15.31
C ILE A 84 -0.99 1.91 -14.25
N TYR A 85 -2.13 2.55 -14.04
CA TYR A 85 -3.11 2.09 -13.04
C TYR A 85 -3.83 0.83 -13.52
N LEU A 86 -3.79 -0.24 -12.72
CA LEU A 86 -4.49 -1.50 -12.95
C LEU A 86 -5.20 -1.94 -11.67
N ASN A 87 -6.47 -2.34 -11.79
CA ASN A 87 -7.26 -2.82 -10.64
C ASN A 87 -6.89 -4.26 -10.20
N GLY A 88 -6.31 -5.06 -11.08
CA GLY A 88 -5.92 -6.45 -10.83
C GLY A 88 -5.03 -7.00 -11.93
N SER A 89 -4.55 -8.23 -11.76
CA SER A 89 -3.63 -8.91 -12.69
C SER A 89 -2.40 -8.08 -13.05
N VAL A 90 -1.91 -7.32 -12.08
CA VAL A 90 -0.77 -6.39 -12.23
C VAL A 90 0.49 -7.14 -12.68
N GLU A 91 0.64 -8.39 -12.24
CA GLU A 91 1.76 -9.29 -12.57
C GLU A 91 1.88 -9.61 -14.08
N LEU A 92 0.81 -9.44 -14.85
CA LEU A 92 0.84 -9.66 -16.30
C LEU A 92 1.49 -8.51 -17.06
N ALA A 93 1.41 -7.29 -16.53
CA ALA A 93 1.85 -6.08 -17.23
C ALA A 93 3.33 -6.13 -17.71
N PRO A 94 4.31 -6.53 -16.90
CA PRO A 94 5.66 -6.68 -17.40
C PRO A 94 5.79 -7.77 -18.46
N LEU A 95 5.04 -8.86 -18.33
CA LEU A 95 5.14 -10.02 -19.26
C LEU A 95 4.76 -9.64 -20.68
N ILE A 96 3.73 -8.81 -20.83
CA ILE A 96 3.26 -8.32 -22.14
C ILE A 96 3.97 -7.04 -22.61
N GLY A 97 4.97 -6.53 -21.82
CA GLY A 97 5.72 -5.34 -22.18
C GLY A 97 5.01 -4.01 -21.91
N LEU A 98 3.94 -4.03 -21.09
CA LEU A 98 3.18 -2.83 -20.73
C LEU A 98 3.95 -1.97 -19.71
N SER A 99 4.68 -2.60 -18.79
CA SER A 99 5.48 -1.91 -17.77
C SER A 99 6.87 -2.49 -17.62
N ASP A 100 7.79 -1.72 -17.05
CA ASP A 100 9.14 -2.16 -16.69
C ASP A 100 9.12 -2.93 -15.38
N VAL A 101 8.34 -2.45 -14.42
CA VAL A 101 8.20 -3.00 -13.06
C VAL A 101 6.73 -3.04 -12.65
N ILE A 102 6.46 -3.77 -11.57
CA ILE A 102 5.20 -3.68 -10.84
C ILE A 102 5.46 -3.24 -9.40
N VAL A 103 4.46 -2.57 -8.82
CA VAL A 103 4.32 -2.37 -7.38
C VAL A 103 3.03 -3.05 -6.95
N ASP A 104 3.15 -4.03 -6.06
CA ASP A 104 2.01 -4.82 -5.60
C ASP A 104 2.27 -5.36 -4.19
N ILE A 105 1.21 -5.85 -3.53
CA ILE A 105 1.30 -6.48 -2.22
C ILE A 105 1.51 -8.00 -2.36
N THR A 106 2.27 -8.55 -1.43
CA THR A 106 2.44 -10.00 -1.34
C THR A 106 2.69 -10.42 0.10
N GLU A 107 2.17 -11.56 0.48
CA GLU A 107 2.46 -12.20 1.76
C GLU A 107 3.72 -13.06 1.65
N THR A 108 3.69 -14.08 0.80
CA THR A 108 4.76 -15.07 0.64
C THR A 108 5.65 -14.86 -0.59
N GLY A 109 5.22 -14.07 -1.55
CA GLY A 109 5.85 -13.89 -2.86
C GLY A 109 5.61 -15.05 -3.83
N GLU A 110 4.72 -15.99 -3.51
CA GLU A 110 4.46 -17.15 -4.35
C GLU A 110 3.86 -16.79 -5.70
N THR A 111 2.84 -15.92 -5.72
CA THR A 111 2.22 -15.41 -6.95
C THR A 111 3.24 -14.73 -7.86
N ILE A 112 4.13 -13.94 -7.28
CA ILE A 112 5.22 -13.28 -8.01
C ILE A 112 6.11 -14.30 -8.70
N ARG A 113 6.55 -15.35 -7.97
CA ARG A 113 7.40 -16.42 -8.53
C ARG A 113 6.69 -17.24 -9.60
N LYS A 114 5.41 -17.60 -9.38
CA LYS A 114 4.58 -18.36 -10.36
C LYS A 114 4.43 -17.61 -11.67
N ASN A 115 4.37 -16.28 -11.64
CA ASN A 115 4.28 -15.45 -12.84
C ASN A 115 5.65 -15.06 -13.42
N SER A 116 6.71 -15.81 -13.16
CA SER A 116 8.06 -15.57 -13.70
C SER A 116 8.60 -14.16 -13.39
N LEU A 117 8.20 -13.60 -12.25
CA LEU A 117 8.71 -12.35 -11.72
C LEU A 117 9.68 -12.59 -10.56
N LYS A 118 10.48 -11.61 -10.25
CA LYS A 118 11.36 -11.58 -9.06
C LYS A 118 11.20 -10.24 -8.33
N ILE A 119 11.17 -10.30 -7.01
CA ILE A 119 11.17 -9.13 -6.14
C ILE A 119 12.57 -8.53 -6.15
N ILE A 120 12.66 -7.22 -6.32
CA ILE A 120 13.93 -6.46 -6.32
C ILE A 120 14.03 -5.49 -5.16
N ASP A 121 12.90 -5.07 -4.57
CA ASP A 121 12.89 -4.23 -3.37
C ASP A 121 11.57 -4.40 -2.60
N THR A 122 11.57 -4.00 -1.33
CA THR A 122 10.39 -3.90 -0.47
C THR A 122 10.17 -2.44 -0.10
N ILE A 123 8.99 -1.91 -0.43
CA ILE A 123 8.63 -0.52 -0.17
C ILE A 123 8.26 -0.32 1.30
N MET A 124 7.35 -1.17 1.80
CA MET A 124 6.86 -1.12 3.19
C MET A 124 6.30 -2.46 3.65
N ASN A 125 6.36 -2.71 4.96
CA ASN A 125 5.60 -3.76 5.59
C ASN A 125 4.18 -3.26 5.89
N ILE A 126 3.20 -4.12 5.73
CA ILE A 126 1.78 -3.84 5.88
C ILE A 126 1.23 -4.64 7.05
N SER A 127 0.38 -4.02 7.84
CA SER A 127 -0.45 -4.67 8.86
C SER A 127 -1.78 -3.94 8.99
N ALA A 128 -2.75 -4.58 9.60
CA ALA A 128 -4.02 -3.93 9.93
C ALA A 128 -3.81 -2.81 10.96
N LYS A 129 -4.56 -1.73 10.80
CA LYS A 129 -4.57 -0.56 11.68
C LYS A 129 -5.99 -0.28 12.13
N PHE A 130 -6.15 0.09 13.39
CA PHE A 130 -7.35 0.75 13.88
C PHE A 130 -7.21 2.23 13.61
N ILE A 131 -8.16 2.82 12.91
CA ILE A 131 -8.18 4.23 12.50
C ILE A 131 -9.41 4.92 13.04
N VAL A 132 -9.30 6.23 13.29
CA VAL A 132 -10.36 7.03 13.91
C VAL A 132 -10.44 8.41 13.25
N ASN A 133 -11.68 8.87 13.04
CA ASN A 133 -11.94 10.25 12.63
C ASN A 133 -11.42 11.23 13.69
N LYS A 134 -10.77 12.31 13.28
CA LYS A 134 -10.16 13.30 14.19
C LYS A 134 -11.16 13.98 15.10
N THR A 135 -12.36 14.29 14.61
CA THR A 135 -13.42 14.91 15.40
C THR A 135 -14.01 13.91 16.38
N SER A 136 -14.34 12.70 15.93
CA SER A 136 -14.85 11.62 16.78
C SER A 136 -13.87 11.24 17.88
N TYR A 137 -12.56 11.22 17.58
CA TYR A 137 -11.53 10.97 18.60
C TYR A 137 -11.58 11.96 19.77
N ARG A 138 -11.93 13.23 19.52
CA ARG A 138 -12.07 14.27 20.55
C ARG A 138 -13.38 14.17 21.32
N ILE A 139 -14.48 13.83 20.63
CA ILE A 139 -15.83 13.83 21.21
C ILE A 139 -16.11 12.51 21.92
N LEU A 140 -15.71 11.37 21.33
CA LEU A 140 -15.99 10.00 21.79
C LEU A 140 -14.76 9.35 22.44
N THR A 141 -13.87 10.13 23.08
CA THR A 141 -12.58 9.67 23.59
C THR A 141 -12.69 8.40 24.44
N LYS A 142 -13.65 8.35 25.38
CA LYS A 142 -13.83 7.20 26.29
C LYS A 142 -14.27 5.94 25.56
N ASP A 143 -15.22 6.06 24.63
CA ASP A 143 -15.75 4.93 23.86
C ASP A 143 -14.68 4.36 22.92
N ILE A 144 -13.94 5.25 22.23
CA ILE A 144 -12.84 4.87 21.36
C ILE A 144 -11.72 4.19 22.14
N GLN A 145 -11.39 4.69 23.33
CA GLN A 145 -10.37 4.09 24.20
C GLN A 145 -10.82 2.70 24.65
N SER A 146 -12.06 2.55 25.12
CA SER A 146 -12.64 1.26 25.52
C SER A 146 -12.62 0.24 24.38
N LEU A 147 -12.99 0.67 23.17
CA LEU A 147 -12.95 -0.16 21.98
C LEU A 147 -11.50 -0.56 21.62
N SER A 148 -10.58 0.40 21.62
CA SER A 148 -9.16 0.16 21.37
C SER A 148 -8.56 -0.86 22.33
N ASP A 149 -8.90 -0.77 23.63
CA ASP A 149 -8.41 -1.70 24.65
C ASP A 149 -9.04 -3.09 24.52
N SER A 150 -10.27 -3.19 24.01
CA SER A 150 -10.91 -4.46 23.70
C SER A 150 -10.28 -5.17 22.49
N ILE A 151 -9.83 -4.40 21.51
CA ILE A 151 -9.20 -4.94 20.29
C ILE A 151 -7.75 -5.39 20.54
N LYS A 152 -7.07 -4.85 21.56
CA LYS A 152 -5.70 -5.24 21.93
C LYS A 152 -5.59 -6.63 22.56
N LYS A 153 -6.69 -7.17 23.06
CA LYS A 153 -6.75 -8.52 23.67
C LYS A 153 -6.78 -9.61 22.63
#